data_3f2c93ba41df0efaf1006c2bf2b037c5
#
_entry.id   3f2c93ba41df0efaf1006c2bf2b037c5
#
_cell.length_a   1.000
_cell.length_b   1.000
_cell.length_c   1.000
_cell.angle_alpha   90.00
_cell.angle_beta   90.00
_cell.angle_gamma   90.00
#
_symmetry.space_group_name_H-M   'P 1'
#
loop_
_entity.id
_entity.type
_entity.pdbx_description
1 polymer ?
#
loop_
_entity_poly.entity_id
_entity_poly.type
_entity_poly.pdbx_seq_one_letter_code
_entity_poly.pdbx_strand_id
1 'polypeptide(L)'
;HSVAALLEGSKTKLLDTRKTTPNMRIFEKYAVRVGGGYNHRYNLSDGVLLKDNHIGAAGSVTAAVKMAKEYAPFVRKIEIEVENLAMVKEAAEAGADIIMLDNMSTEDMSEAIRIIDGRAETECSGNVTKENIGRLTALGVDYISSGALTHSAPILDISMKNLHAIN
;
A
#
# COMPACT_ATOMS: atom_id res chain seq x y z
N HIS A 1 -15.17 -5.71 -0.41
CA HIS A 1 -15.57 -6.15 0.93
C HIS A 1 -14.94 -7.50 1.32
N SER A 2 -15.03 -8.53 0.48
CA SER A 2 -14.55 -9.89 0.82
C SER A 2 -13.08 -9.98 1.24
N VAL A 3 -12.23 -9.04 0.83
CA VAL A 3 -10.83 -8.94 1.27
C VAL A 3 -10.72 -8.14 2.57
N ALA A 4 -11.44 -7.02 2.66
CA ALA A 4 -11.43 -6.17 3.85
C ALA A 4 -11.93 -6.91 5.10
N ALA A 5 -12.93 -7.77 4.95
CA ALA A 5 -13.45 -8.60 6.03
C ALA A 5 -12.39 -9.56 6.64
N LEU A 6 -11.36 -9.92 5.89
CA LEU A 6 -10.27 -10.77 6.41
C LEU A 6 -9.35 -10.03 7.42
N LEU A 7 -9.45 -8.72 7.50
CA LEU A 7 -8.68 -7.88 8.42
C LEU A 7 -9.51 -7.41 9.62
N GLU A 8 -10.79 -7.81 9.72
CA GLU A 8 -11.66 -7.42 10.82
C GLU A 8 -11.07 -7.87 12.17
N GLY A 9 -11.13 -6.98 13.15
CA GLY A 9 -10.54 -7.22 14.47
C GLY A 9 -9.05 -6.93 14.58
N SER A 10 -8.35 -6.60 13.48
CA SER A 10 -6.95 -6.17 13.49
C SER A 10 -6.83 -4.64 13.41
N LYS A 11 -5.63 -4.12 13.76
CA LYS A 11 -5.31 -2.70 13.53
C LYS A 11 -4.98 -2.38 12.06
N THR A 12 -4.69 -3.41 11.27
CA THR A 12 -4.16 -3.29 9.91
C THR A 12 -5.23 -2.75 8.95
N LYS A 13 -4.86 -1.75 8.16
CA LYS A 13 -5.74 -1.17 7.12
C LYS A 13 -5.38 -1.71 5.75
N LEU A 14 -6.39 -2.17 5.01
CA LEU A 14 -6.25 -2.60 3.62
C LEU A 14 -6.25 -1.38 2.70
N LEU A 15 -5.20 -1.24 1.87
CA LEU A 15 -5.06 -0.16 0.91
C LEU A 15 -5.20 -0.66 -0.52
N ASP A 16 -5.73 0.20 -1.38
CA ASP A 16 -5.57 0.05 -2.83
C ASP A 16 -4.18 0.52 -3.31
N THR A 17 -4.01 0.60 -4.62
CA THR A 17 -2.80 1.14 -5.24
C THR A 17 -3.17 2.08 -6.40
N ARG A 18 -2.15 2.58 -7.13
CA ARG A 18 -2.37 3.31 -8.38
C ARG A 18 -2.50 2.40 -9.61
N LYS A 19 -2.45 1.07 -9.43
CA LYS A 19 -2.62 0.08 -10.50
C LYS A 19 -4.12 -0.08 -10.81
N THR A 20 -4.69 0.90 -11.48
CA THR A 20 -6.11 0.97 -11.83
C THR A 20 -6.32 0.82 -13.33
N THR A 21 -7.51 0.38 -13.73
CA THR A 21 -7.93 0.37 -15.13
C THR A 21 -7.86 1.80 -15.71
N PRO A 22 -7.37 2.01 -16.93
CA PRO A 22 -7.34 3.32 -17.56
C PRO A 22 -8.69 4.03 -17.46
N ASN A 23 -8.68 5.29 -17.05
CA ASN A 23 -9.86 6.16 -16.83
C ASN A 23 -10.85 5.70 -15.75
N MET A 24 -10.60 4.57 -15.05
CA MET A 24 -11.53 4.03 -14.03
C MET A 24 -11.09 4.34 -12.59
N ARG A 25 -9.98 5.01 -12.37
CA ARG A 25 -9.40 5.22 -11.02
C ARG A 25 -10.38 5.82 -10.01
N ILE A 26 -11.18 6.79 -10.42
CA ILE A 26 -12.16 7.42 -9.54
C ILE A 26 -13.20 6.42 -9.03
N PHE A 27 -13.68 5.54 -9.91
CA PHE A 27 -14.70 4.54 -9.56
C PHE A 27 -14.10 3.39 -8.76
N GLU A 28 -12.92 2.90 -9.15
CA GLU A 28 -12.25 1.79 -8.47
C GLU A 28 -11.82 2.16 -7.05
N LYS A 29 -11.24 3.34 -6.87
CA LYS A 29 -10.89 3.84 -5.52
C LYS A 29 -12.12 4.09 -4.66
N TYR A 30 -13.20 4.59 -5.24
CA TYR A 30 -14.49 4.72 -4.55
C TYR A 30 -15.04 3.34 -4.14
N ALA A 31 -14.99 2.36 -5.04
CA ALA A 31 -15.44 0.99 -4.75
C ALA A 31 -14.63 0.33 -3.61
N VAL A 32 -13.31 0.58 -3.53
CA VAL A 32 -12.48 0.12 -2.41
C VAL A 32 -12.96 0.72 -1.09
N ARG A 33 -13.29 2.02 -1.06
CA ARG A 33 -13.82 2.69 0.15
C ARG A 33 -15.16 2.11 0.57
N VAL A 34 -16.08 1.94 -0.37
CA VAL A 34 -17.40 1.32 -0.12
C VAL A 34 -17.25 -0.12 0.36
N GLY A 35 -16.26 -0.84 -0.14
CA GLY A 35 -15.95 -2.20 0.26
C GLY A 35 -15.29 -2.35 1.64
N GLY A 36 -15.00 -1.24 2.35
CA GLY A 36 -14.38 -1.24 3.68
C GLY A 36 -12.85 -1.12 3.67
N GLY A 37 -12.24 -0.90 2.51
CA GLY A 37 -10.81 -0.59 2.39
C GLY A 37 -10.51 0.90 2.51
N TYR A 38 -9.25 1.24 2.36
CA TYR A 38 -8.73 2.62 2.36
C TYR A 38 -8.02 2.91 1.04
N ASN A 39 -7.89 4.18 0.71
CA ASN A 39 -7.15 4.58 -0.48
C ASN A 39 -5.70 4.89 -0.13
N HIS A 40 -4.78 4.34 -0.89
CA HIS A 40 -3.43 4.86 -1.03
C HIS A 40 -3.47 6.14 -1.90
N ARG A 41 -2.34 6.86 -2.04
CA ARG A 41 -2.26 8.08 -2.84
C ARG A 41 -2.98 7.94 -4.19
N TYR A 42 -3.74 8.97 -4.56
CA TYR A 42 -4.52 9.00 -5.80
C TYR A 42 -3.64 9.19 -7.04
N ASN A 43 -2.64 10.07 -6.92
CA ASN A 43 -1.69 10.40 -7.99
C ASN A 43 -0.29 10.69 -7.42
N LEU A 44 0.65 11.13 -8.25
CA LEU A 44 2.03 11.39 -7.84
C LEU A 44 2.21 12.65 -6.98
N SER A 45 1.27 13.61 -7.06
CA SER A 45 1.31 14.84 -6.25
C SER A 45 0.60 14.69 -4.90
N ASP A 46 -0.05 13.57 -4.64
CA ASP A 46 -0.84 13.33 -3.43
C ASP A 46 0.00 12.91 -2.23
N GLY A 47 1.10 12.22 -2.46
CA GLY A 47 2.05 11.79 -1.44
C GLY A 47 3.39 11.38 -2.04
N VAL A 48 4.44 11.48 -1.23
CA VAL A 48 5.78 11.03 -1.62
C VAL A 48 5.89 9.54 -1.40
N LEU A 49 6.32 8.81 -2.43
CA LEU A 49 6.71 7.40 -2.35
C LEU A 49 8.00 7.23 -3.13
N LEU A 50 9.07 6.96 -2.39
CA LEU A 50 10.39 6.68 -2.93
C LEU A 50 10.47 5.19 -3.29
N LYS A 51 11.05 4.89 -4.44
CA LYS A 51 11.22 3.55 -4.98
C LYS A 51 12.65 3.32 -5.42
N ASP A 52 12.96 2.11 -5.86
CA ASP A 52 14.25 1.66 -6.38
C ASP A 52 14.96 2.70 -7.26
N ASN A 53 14.26 3.22 -8.27
CA ASN A 53 14.81 4.22 -9.19
C ASN A 53 15.13 5.56 -8.52
N HIS A 54 14.34 5.98 -7.52
CA HIS A 54 14.62 7.19 -6.75
C HIS A 54 15.84 7.00 -5.85
N ILE A 55 15.94 5.83 -5.21
CA ILE A 55 17.07 5.46 -4.35
C ILE A 55 18.35 5.38 -5.20
N GLY A 56 18.27 4.71 -6.36
CA GLY A 56 19.39 4.60 -7.31
C GLY A 56 19.86 5.97 -7.81
N ALA A 57 18.95 6.87 -8.15
CA ALA A 57 19.26 8.22 -8.60
C ALA A 57 19.88 9.09 -7.47
N ALA A 58 19.42 8.92 -6.23
CA ALA A 58 19.95 9.65 -5.06
C ALA A 58 21.27 9.07 -4.52
N GLY A 59 21.57 7.79 -4.85
CA GLY A 59 22.77 7.05 -4.44
C GLY A 59 22.62 6.27 -3.14
N SER A 60 21.64 6.54 -2.30
CA SER A 60 21.32 5.74 -1.10
C SER A 60 19.90 6.02 -0.60
N VAL A 61 19.40 5.17 0.30
CA VAL A 61 18.11 5.35 1.00
C VAL A 61 18.13 6.65 1.80
N THR A 62 19.19 6.89 2.58
CA THR A 62 19.35 8.12 3.37
C THR A 62 19.31 9.38 2.52
N ALA A 63 20.03 9.38 1.38
CA ALA A 63 20.07 10.53 0.48
C ALA A 63 18.68 10.77 -0.13
N ALA A 64 17.98 9.71 -0.56
CA ALA A 64 16.64 9.82 -1.12
C ALA A 64 15.62 10.41 -0.12
N VAL A 65 15.62 9.91 1.12
CA VAL A 65 14.74 10.41 2.19
C VAL A 65 15.06 11.87 2.52
N LYS A 66 16.35 12.22 2.63
CA LYS A 66 16.78 13.60 2.91
C LYS A 66 16.32 14.56 1.81
N MET A 67 16.60 14.24 0.55
CA MET A 67 16.15 15.05 -0.60
C MET A 67 14.63 15.20 -0.65
N ALA A 68 13.88 14.14 -0.36
CA ALA A 68 12.44 14.19 -0.29
C ALA A 68 11.93 15.11 0.81
N LYS A 69 12.52 15.06 1.99
CA LYS A 69 12.19 15.95 3.12
C LYS A 69 12.47 17.43 2.83
N GLU A 70 13.55 17.72 2.12
CA GLU A 70 13.91 19.09 1.73
C GLU A 70 12.96 19.65 0.66
N TYR A 71 12.44 18.80 -0.23
CA TYR A 71 11.61 19.21 -1.36
C TYR A 71 10.10 19.19 -1.06
N ALA A 72 9.63 18.19 -0.30
CA ALA A 72 8.21 17.98 -0.07
C ALA A 72 7.62 19.03 0.89
N PRO A 73 6.36 19.46 0.69
CA PRO A 73 5.65 20.26 1.68
C PRO A 73 5.62 19.57 3.05
N PHE A 74 5.81 20.32 4.12
CA PHE A 74 5.92 19.79 5.50
C PHE A 74 4.75 18.90 5.94
N VAL A 75 3.58 19.03 5.34
CA VAL A 75 2.38 18.22 5.64
C VAL A 75 2.39 16.84 4.97
N ARG A 76 3.37 16.55 4.10
CA ARG A 76 3.44 15.28 3.36
C ARG A 76 4.31 14.28 4.10
N LYS A 77 3.77 13.09 4.30
CA LYS A 77 4.57 11.93 4.74
C LYS A 77 5.51 11.48 3.62
N ILE A 78 6.68 11.03 4.02
CA ILE A 78 7.67 10.39 3.15
C ILE A 78 7.57 8.88 3.35
N GLU A 79 7.08 8.23 2.33
CA GLU A 79 7.03 6.77 2.24
C GLU A 79 8.19 6.27 1.39
N ILE A 80 8.78 5.13 1.77
CA ILE A 80 9.86 4.49 1.03
C ILE A 80 9.64 2.98 0.91
N GLU A 81 9.81 2.47 -0.31
CA GLU A 81 9.77 1.04 -0.64
C GLU A 81 11.16 0.45 -0.44
N VAL A 82 11.25 -0.63 0.34
CA VAL A 82 12.50 -1.34 0.67
C VAL A 82 12.33 -2.83 0.46
N GLU A 83 13.41 -3.52 0.07
CA GLU A 83 13.40 -4.92 -0.35
C GLU A 83 14.25 -5.83 0.55
N ASN A 84 14.99 -5.25 1.51
CA ASN A 84 15.85 -6.01 2.43
C ASN A 84 16.07 -5.28 3.76
N LEU A 85 16.56 -6.02 4.75
CA LEU A 85 16.76 -5.54 6.12
C LEU A 85 17.78 -4.39 6.25
N ALA A 86 18.78 -4.33 5.38
CA ALA A 86 19.75 -3.23 5.37
C ALA A 86 19.08 -1.91 4.99
N MET A 87 18.24 -1.93 3.94
CA MET A 87 17.45 -0.77 3.54
C MET A 87 16.40 -0.38 4.60
N VAL A 88 15.77 -1.36 5.27
CA VAL A 88 14.85 -1.11 6.40
C VAL A 88 15.54 -0.30 7.49
N LYS A 89 16.74 -0.74 7.93
CA LYS A 89 17.51 -0.06 8.96
C LYS A 89 17.86 1.37 8.53
N GLU A 90 18.37 1.54 7.32
CA GLU A 90 18.75 2.84 6.77
C GLU A 90 17.53 3.78 6.66
N ALA A 91 16.38 3.28 6.20
CA ALA A 91 15.15 4.06 6.09
C ALA A 91 14.61 4.53 7.45
N ALA A 92 14.65 3.65 8.46
CA ALA A 92 14.26 3.98 9.82
C ALA A 92 15.20 5.01 10.47
N GLU A 93 16.52 4.90 10.24
CA GLU A 93 17.53 5.85 10.72
C GLU A 93 17.43 7.21 10.01
N ALA A 94 17.10 7.21 8.70
CA ALA A 94 16.85 8.43 7.93
C ALA A 94 15.54 9.12 8.30
N GLY A 95 14.67 8.44 9.08
CA GLY A 95 13.40 8.96 9.58
C GLY A 95 12.34 9.05 8.48
N ALA A 96 12.21 8.03 7.63
CA ALA A 96 11.03 7.87 6.78
C ALA A 96 9.77 7.76 7.67
N ASP A 97 8.64 8.31 7.20
CA ASP A 97 7.38 8.27 7.95
C ASP A 97 6.65 6.94 7.78
N ILE A 98 6.79 6.31 6.61
CA ILE A 98 6.22 5.01 6.28
C ILE A 98 7.30 4.18 5.58
N ILE A 99 7.47 2.93 6.01
CA ILE A 99 8.39 1.98 5.38
C ILE A 99 7.57 0.83 4.79
N MET A 100 7.57 0.75 3.46
CA MET A 100 6.89 -0.30 2.71
C MET A 100 7.85 -1.47 2.47
N LEU A 101 7.49 -2.63 3.01
CA LEU A 101 8.21 -3.89 2.87
C LEU A 101 7.70 -4.57 1.59
N ASP A 102 8.46 -4.46 0.50
CA ASP A 102 8.03 -4.97 -0.81
C ASP A 102 8.61 -6.34 -1.10
N ASN A 103 7.74 -7.32 -1.34
CA ASN A 103 8.10 -8.69 -1.71
C ASN A 103 9.09 -9.40 -0.76
N MET A 104 9.14 -9.02 0.51
CA MET A 104 9.98 -9.66 1.53
C MET A 104 9.33 -10.95 2.05
N SER A 105 10.16 -11.87 2.58
CA SER A 105 9.65 -13.06 3.28
C SER A 105 8.92 -12.67 4.57
N THR A 106 8.04 -13.54 5.07
CA THR A 106 7.32 -13.28 6.34
C THR A 106 8.30 -13.15 7.51
N GLU A 107 9.38 -13.91 7.49
CA GLU A 107 10.47 -13.90 8.47
C GLU A 107 11.22 -12.56 8.43
N ASP A 108 11.59 -12.10 7.24
CA ASP A 108 12.25 -10.80 7.07
C ASP A 108 11.32 -9.62 7.41
N MET A 109 10.02 -9.71 7.07
CA MET A 109 9.04 -8.71 7.48
C MET A 109 8.91 -8.62 9.00
N SER A 110 8.89 -9.76 9.70
CA SER A 110 8.88 -9.79 11.16
C SER A 110 10.11 -9.11 11.76
N GLU A 111 11.29 -9.41 11.23
CA GLU A 111 12.54 -8.78 11.67
C GLU A 111 12.58 -7.28 11.30
N ALA A 112 12.06 -6.91 10.12
CA ALA A 112 11.94 -5.51 9.70
C ALA A 112 11.08 -4.70 10.68
N ILE A 113 9.94 -5.24 11.10
CA ILE A 113 9.06 -4.58 12.08
C ILE A 113 9.80 -4.38 13.40
N ARG A 114 10.58 -5.37 13.86
CA ARG A 114 11.43 -5.27 15.05
C ARG A 114 12.51 -4.20 14.91
N ILE A 115 13.16 -4.12 13.73
CA ILE A 115 14.16 -3.09 13.43
C ILE A 115 13.53 -1.70 13.42
N ILE A 116 12.35 -1.55 12.83
CA ILE A 116 11.64 -0.26 12.77
C ILE A 116 11.25 0.22 14.16
N ASP A 117 10.83 -0.67 15.05
CA ASP A 117 10.56 -0.39 16.46
C ASP A 117 9.70 0.88 16.69
N GLY A 118 8.60 1.00 15.95
CA GLY A 118 7.67 2.12 16.04
C GLY A 118 8.18 3.48 15.55
N ARG A 119 9.39 3.56 14.96
CA ARG A 119 9.94 4.81 14.40
C ARG A 119 9.28 5.26 13.10
N ALA A 120 8.60 4.34 12.41
CA ALA A 120 7.82 4.59 11.21
C ALA A 120 6.58 3.72 11.20
N GLU A 121 5.54 4.12 10.46
CA GLU A 121 4.43 3.22 10.13
C GLU A 121 4.92 2.15 9.13
N THR A 122 4.33 0.98 9.20
CA THR A 122 4.74 -0.17 8.39
C THR A 122 3.70 -0.54 7.35
N GLU A 123 4.12 -0.77 6.11
CA GLU A 123 3.27 -1.28 5.03
C GLU A 123 3.86 -2.57 4.47
N CYS A 124 3.01 -3.59 4.24
CA CYS A 124 3.37 -4.77 3.45
C CYS A 124 2.78 -4.64 2.05
N SER A 125 3.61 -4.89 1.04
CA SER A 125 3.26 -4.87 -0.38
C SER A 125 3.86 -6.06 -1.13
N GLY A 126 3.37 -6.28 -2.36
CA GLY A 126 3.83 -7.35 -3.24
C GLY A 126 3.08 -8.66 -3.05
N ASN A 127 2.50 -9.16 -4.16
CA ASN A 127 1.82 -10.46 -4.25
C ASN A 127 0.81 -10.76 -3.13
N VAL A 128 0.11 -9.73 -2.63
CA VAL A 128 -0.92 -9.89 -1.60
C VAL A 128 -2.16 -10.56 -2.20
N THR A 129 -2.55 -11.70 -1.64
CA THR A 129 -3.72 -12.49 -2.05
C THR A 129 -4.64 -12.75 -0.84
N LYS A 130 -5.85 -13.27 -1.10
CA LYS A 130 -6.76 -13.67 -0.01
C LYS A 130 -6.19 -14.78 0.87
N GLU A 131 -5.35 -15.63 0.28
CA GLU A 131 -4.76 -16.79 0.95
C GLU A 131 -3.62 -16.41 1.91
N ASN A 132 -2.87 -15.34 1.61
CA ASN A 132 -1.72 -14.93 2.41
C ASN A 132 -1.98 -13.73 3.32
N ILE A 133 -3.04 -12.95 3.08
CA ILE A 133 -3.31 -11.70 3.80
C ILE A 133 -3.45 -11.91 5.32
N GLY A 134 -4.00 -13.04 5.76
CA GLY A 134 -4.12 -13.36 7.19
C GLY A 134 -2.77 -13.49 7.89
N ARG A 135 -1.75 -14.06 7.21
CA ARG A 135 -0.39 -14.16 7.75
C ARG A 135 0.26 -12.77 7.83
N LEU A 136 0.08 -11.93 6.82
CA LEU A 136 0.60 -10.57 6.80
C LEU A 136 -0.05 -9.72 7.90
N THR A 137 -1.36 -9.87 8.11
CA THR A 137 -2.10 -9.19 9.19
C THR A 137 -1.57 -9.61 10.57
N ALA A 138 -1.24 -10.89 10.74
CA ALA A 138 -0.71 -11.43 12.01
C ALA A 138 0.66 -10.84 12.39
N LEU A 139 1.41 -10.25 11.44
CA LEU A 139 2.66 -9.52 11.72
C LEU A 139 2.41 -8.20 12.48
N GLY A 140 1.18 -7.71 12.50
CA GLY A 140 0.83 -6.46 13.16
C GLY A 140 1.31 -5.19 12.44
N VAL A 141 1.41 -5.25 11.11
CA VAL A 141 1.68 -4.07 10.28
C VAL A 141 0.53 -3.08 10.30
N ASP A 142 0.81 -1.81 10.01
CA ASP A 142 -0.21 -0.76 10.00
C ASP A 142 -1.04 -0.80 8.72
N TYR A 143 -0.40 -1.16 7.58
CA TYR A 143 -1.02 -1.20 6.27
C TYR A 143 -0.65 -2.46 5.48
N ILE A 144 -1.59 -2.91 4.65
CA ILE A 144 -1.37 -3.90 3.60
C ILE A 144 -1.94 -3.33 2.30
N SER A 145 -1.11 -3.14 1.27
CA SER A 145 -1.57 -2.68 -0.03
C SER A 145 -1.68 -3.82 -1.04
N SER A 146 -2.76 -3.81 -1.82
CA SER A 146 -3.02 -4.81 -2.85
C SER A 146 -3.54 -4.18 -4.14
N GLY A 147 -2.78 -4.32 -5.22
CA GLY A 147 -3.22 -3.93 -6.56
C GLY A 147 -4.35 -4.81 -7.10
N ALA A 148 -4.49 -6.04 -6.60
CA ALA A 148 -5.52 -6.98 -7.04
C ALA A 148 -6.95 -6.48 -6.73
N LEU A 149 -7.12 -5.57 -5.78
CA LEU A 149 -8.41 -4.94 -5.48
C LEU A 149 -9.00 -4.19 -6.67
N THR A 150 -8.15 -3.72 -7.57
CA THR A 150 -8.53 -2.93 -8.74
C THR A 150 -8.24 -3.68 -10.04
N HIS A 151 -7.00 -4.03 -10.33
CA HIS A 151 -6.63 -4.61 -11.64
C HIS A 151 -7.06 -6.09 -11.82
N SER A 152 -7.48 -6.78 -10.76
CA SER A 152 -7.89 -8.21 -10.80
C SER A 152 -9.26 -8.46 -10.14
N ALA A 153 -10.08 -7.41 -9.97
CA ALA A 153 -11.44 -7.59 -9.50
C ALA A 153 -12.26 -8.38 -10.53
N PRO A 154 -12.99 -9.44 -10.13
CA PRO A 154 -13.82 -10.20 -11.04
C PRO A 154 -14.97 -9.34 -11.57
N ILE A 155 -15.31 -9.53 -12.84
CA ILE A 155 -16.44 -8.86 -13.48
C ILE A 155 -17.75 -9.43 -12.92
N LEU A 156 -18.68 -8.54 -12.58
CA LEU A 156 -20.06 -8.93 -12.27
C LEU A 156 -20.85 -9.11 -13.57
N ASP A 157 -21.42 -10.30 -13.77
CA ASP A 157 -22.31 -10.56 -14.89
C ASP A 157 -23.71 -9.98 -14.61
N ILE A 158 -23.90 -8.73 -15.03
CA ILE A 158 -25.15 -7.99 -14.86
C ILE A 158 -25.81 -7.84 -16.22
N SER A 159 -27.07 -8.27 -16.33
CA SER A 159 -27.88 -8.09 -17.53
C SER A 159 -29.28 -7.55 -17.20
N MET A 160 -29.79 -6.69 -18.06
CA MET A 160 -31.19 -6.24 -18.00
C MET A 160 -32.11 -7.28 -18.66
N LYS A 161 -33.12 -7.73 -17.94
CA LYS A 161 -34.13 -8.71 -18.44
C LYS A 161 -35.53 -8.17 -18.23
N ASN A 162 -36.48 -8.72 -19.00
CA ASN A 162 -37.93 -8.46 -18.88
C ASN A 162 -38.29 -6.96 -18.99
N LEU A 163 -37.61 -6.24 -19.89
CA LEU A 163 -38.01 -4.86 -20.19
C LEU A 163 -39.42 -4.80 -20.75
N HIS A 164 -40.32 -4.06 -20.13
CA HIS A 164 -41.68 -3.82 -20.59
C HIS A 164 -42.07 -2.37 -20.34
N ALA A 165 -43.05 -1.90 -21.12
CA ALA A 165 -43.58 -0.56 -20.95
C ALA A 165 -44.36 -0.45 -19.63
N ILE A 166 -44.19 0.67 -18.95
CA ILE A 166 -45.03 1.04 -17.79
C ILE A 166 -46.16 1.91 -18.38
N ASN A 167 -47.39 1.39 -18.36
CA ASN A 167 -48.61 2.11 -18.77
C ASN A 167 -49.04 3.09 -17.71
#